data_5f8cbc57a40c597f6e212ed86389a0e4
#
_entry.id   5f8cbc57a40c597f6e212ed86389a0e4
#
_cell.length_a   1.000
_cell.length_b   1.000
_cell.length_c   1.000
_cell.angle_alpha   90.00
_cell.angle_beta   90.00
_cell.angle_gamma   90.00
#
_symmetry.space_group_name_H-M   'P 1'
#
loop_
_entity.id
_entity.type
_entity.pdbx_description
1 polymer ?
#
loop_
_entity_poly.entity_id
_entity_poly.type
_entity_poly.pdbx_seq_one_letter_code
_entity_poly.pdbx_strand_id
1 'polypeptide(L)'
;MSGNRILINVMEKKKGSREIANCEYHDSRGFGTAEPTGTQVLQFRKYNADVVNPVKNFNKYIKEHAHIGYKAYEEIKDFENDFVIPRLTKDTIKMDTLTVCPGFHIPPTEEAIKAFYASADYAYFEDYIVMFQKMHPDIKILSATVHVDEVFFPRCEYDEQGKWVRDLSKEETIERAYIPVHMHISYIPLKKETAKDGTEYLKLNHNAIWGGSGCKYWQTFREFNDKCFEILGNIYNVARGTVWQDWKDRTVSGEECVKKQRKLNEYKLAQEQARLDGLLQKAQTEQEEELAFITSKTESAQELLDALQAELKKKQLETVRYIKKLDKKIQLVQQKENTANAKIRLFYDIELMLQKHQISMELAKKAIQQNGLEQDLLTFSFEDGKESTPELHNLASMLYDDENAETR
;
A
#
# COMPACT_ATOMS: atom_id res chain seq x y z
N MET A 1 26.59 -14.07 13.24
CA MET A 1 25.47 -14.58 14.04
C MET A 1 24.64 -15.48 13.14
N SER A 2 24.70 -16.82 13.31
CA SER A 2 23.79 -17.73 12.58
C SER A 2 22.44 -17.78 13.33
N GLY A 3 21.70 -16.69 13.25
CA GLY A 3 20.31 -16.72 13.70
C GLY A 3 19.53 -17.71 12.84
N ASN A 4 18.65 -18.50 13.43
CA ASN A 4 17.77 -19.41 12.72
C ASN A 4 16.98 -18.62 11.66
N ARG A 5 17.28 -18.85 10.38
CA ARG A 5 16.54 -18.30 9.25
C ARG A 5 15.18 -18.95 9.24
N ILE A 6 14.12 -18.18 9.44
CA ILE A 6 12.77 -18.70 9.54
C ILE A 6 11.96 -18.14 8.39
N LEU A 7 11.42 -19.02 7.53
CA LEU A 7 10.51 -18.62 6.46
C LEU A 7 9.17 -18.19 7.02
N ILE A 8 8.78 -16.94 6.71
CA ILE A 8 7.46 -16.39 6.98
C ILE A 8 6.87 -15.91 5.66
N ASN A 9 5.76 -16.48 5.26
CA ASN A 9 4.97 -15.99 4.13
C ASN A 9 3.68 -15.37 4.65
N VAL A 10 3.38 -14.16 4.20
CA VAL A 10 2.14 -13.43 4.52
C VAL A 10 1.40 -13.13 3.25
N MET A 11 0.10 -13.44 3.20
CA MET A 11 -0.73 -13.15 2.04
C MET A 11 -1.82 -12.15 2.35
N GLU A 12 -1.98 -11.18 1.46
CA GLU A 12 -3.03 -10.17 1.52
C GLU A 12 -3.88 -10.18 0.26
N LYS A 13 -5.19 -9.98 0.44
CA LYS A 13 -6.19 -9.97 -0.65
C LYS A 13 -6.56 -8.53 -0.99
N LYS A 14 -6.50 -8.17 -2.27
CA LYS A 14 -6.80 -6.82 -2.74
C LYS A 14 -8.06 -6.81 -3.61
N LYS A 15 -9.05 -6.05 -3.20
CA LYS A 15 -10.38 -5.97 -3.84
C LYS A 15 -10.59 -4.64 -4.55
N GLY A 16 -10.24 -3.55 -3.91
CA GLY A 16 -10.46 -2.19 -4.38
C GLY A 16 -9.32 -1.62 -5.21
N SER A 17 -9.64 -0.72 -6.14
CA SER A 17 -8.61 -0.08 -6.99
C SER A 17 -7.58 0.72 -6.18
N ARG A 18 -7.98 1.30 -5.04
CA ARG A 18 -7.05 2.01 -4.14
C ARG A 18 -6.07 1.06 -3.47
N GLU A 19 -6.53 -0.11 -3.02
CA GLU A 19 -5.68 -1.13 -2.41
C GLU A 19 -4.65 -1.66 -3.41
N ILE A 20 -5.09 -1.90 -4.67
CA ILE A 20 -4.23 -2.34 -5.78
C ILE A 20 -3.19 -1.28 -6.10
N ALA A 21 -3.59 -0.01 -6.23
CA ALA A 21 -2.67 1.10 -6.49
C ALA A 21 -1.66 1.29 -5.35
N ASN A 22 -2.07 1.10 -4.09
CA ASN A 22 -1.15 1.16 -2.95
C ASN A 22 -0.11 0.05 -2.98
N CYS A 23 -0.47 -1.17 -3.44
CA CYS A 23 0.49 -2.26 -3.63
C CYS A 23 1.48 -1.95 -4.73
N GLU A 24 0.99 -1.53 -5.91
CA GLU A 24 1.85 -1.11 -7.02
C GLU A 24 2.85 -0.02 -6.57
N TYR A 25 2.34 0.97 -5.83
CA TYR A 25 3.17 2.03 -5.28
C TYR A 25 4.22 1.50 -4.30
N HIS A 26 3.82 0.60 -3.40
CA HIS A 26 4.72 -0.03 -2.43
C HIS A 26 5.78 -0.88 -3.13
N ASP A 27 5.38 -1.74 -4.07
CA ASP A 27 6.29 -2.64 -4.78
C ASP A 27 7.27 -1.87 -5.67
N SER A 28 6.78 -0.90 -6.45
CA SER A 28 7.62 -0.10 -7.35
C SER A 28 8.42 0.98 -6.63
N ARG A 29 8.11 1.27 -5.36
CA ARG A 29 8.64 2.42 -4.61
C ARG A 29 8.55 3.70 -5.44
N GLY A 30 7.43 3.87 -6.14
CA GLY A 30 7.18 4.98 -7.05
C GLY A 30 7.52 6.34 -6.46
N PHE A 31 7.92 7.27 -7.31
CA PHE A 31 8.14 8.66 -6.95
C PHE A 31 6.80 9.34 -6.72
N GLY A 32 6.13 9.02 -5.64
CA GLY A 32 4.83 9.57 -5.27
C GLY A 32 4.88 10.23 -3.90
N THR A 33 3.83 10.94 -3.59
CA THR A 33 3.66 11.82 -2.44
C THR A 33 3.43 11.10 -1.09
N ALA A 34 3.50 9.77 -1.03
CA ALA A 34 3.39 9.07 0.23
C ALA A 34 4.68 9.23 1.03
N GLU A 35 4.56 9.74 2.23
CA GLU A 35 5.67 9.78 3.17
C GLU A 35 6.15 8.35 3.44
N PRO A 36 7.49 8.12 3.50
CA PRO A 36 8.02 6.81 3.85
C PRO A 36 7.49 6.41 5.23
N THR A 37 7.12 5.15 5.39
CA THR A 37 6.83 4.62 6.72
C THR A 37 8.09 4.78 7.59
N GLY A 38 7.95 4.97 8.90
CA GLY A 38 9.07 5.29 9.79
C GLY A 38 10.22 4.28 9.82
N THR A 39 10.08 3.14 9.12
CA THR A 39 11.11 2.10 8.96
C THR A 39 11.84 2.18 7.61
N GLN A 40 11.32 2.93 6.63
CA GLN A 40 11.93 3.03 5.31
C GLN A 40 13.10 3.99 5.30
N VAL A 41 14.23 3.54 4.76
CA VAL A 41 15.45 4.33 4.61
C VAL A 41 15.63 4.70 3.14
N LEU A 42 15.29 5.94 2.77
CA LEU A 42 15.24 6.41 1.39
C LEU A 42 16.54 6.19 0.60
N GLN A 43 17.70 6.29 1.26
CA GLN A 43 18.99 6.06 0.62
C GLN A 43 19.18 4.62 0.14
N PHE A 44 18.47 3.64 0.74
CA PHE A 44 18.58 2.22 0.35
C PHE A 44 17.55 1.84 -0.71
N ARG A 45 16.53 2.66 -0.96
CA ARG A 45 15.49 2.40 -1.97
C ARG A 45 16.06 2.06 -3.36
N LYS A 46 17.16 2.70 -3.76
CA LYS A 46 17.84 2.45 -5.03
C LYS A 46 18.41 1.03 -5.18
N TYR A 47 18.47 0.29 -4.09
CA TYR A 47 18.96 -1.09 -4.06
C TYR A 47 17.83 -2.12 -4.07
N ASN A 48 16.56 -1.74 -3.99
CA ASN A 48 15.48 -2.69 -4.20
C ASN A 48 15.58 -3.27 -5.63
N ALA A 49 15.38 -4.57 -5.76
CA ALA A 49 15.59 -5.27 -7.02
C ALA A 49 14.32 -5.99 -7.48
N ASP A 50 13.97 -5.80 -8.73
CA ASP A 50 12.86 -6.52 -9.35
C ASP A 50 13.35 -7.89 -9.85
N VAL A 51 12.80 -8.96 -9.27
CA VAL A 51 12.95 -10.34 -9.78
C VAL A 51 12.02 -10.55 -10.97
N VAL A 52 10.82 -9.95 -10.90
CA VAL A 52 9.90 -9.85 -12.04
C VAL A 52 9.61 -8.37 -12.26
N ASN A 53 9.95 -7.89 -13.46
CA ASN A 53 9.71 -6.48 -13.82
C ASN A 53 8.24 -6.11 -13.64
N PRO A 54 7.93 -5.03 -12.93
CA PRO A 54 6.56 -4.66 -12.63
C PRO A 54 5.79 -4.24 -13.90
N VAL A 55 4.58 -4.74 -14.02
CA VAL A 55 3.61 -4.22 -14.97
C VAL A 55 3.27 -2.78 -14.58
N LYS A 56 3.31 -1.88 -15.53
CA LYS A 56 2.93 -0.48 -15.29
C LYS A 56 1.41 -0.38 -15.11
N ASN A 57 1.00 0.22 -13.98
CA ASN A 57 -0.39 0.48 -13.64
C ASN A 57 -1.26 -0.80 -13.55
N PHE A 58 -1.20 -1.47 -12.41
CA PHE A 58 -1.93 -2.73 -12.13
C PHE A 58 -3.44 -2.60 -12.37
N ASN A 59 -4.05 -1.47 -11.99
CA ASN A 59 -5.47 -1.24 -12.22
C ASN A 59 -5.80 -1.14 -13.72
N LYS A 60 -4.93 -0.48 -14.49
CA LYS A 60 -5.09 -0.36 -15.94
C LYS A 60 -4.95 -1.74 -16.58
N TYR A 61 -3.92 -2.51 -16.21
CA TYR A 61 -3.72 -3.87 -16.69
C TYR A 61 -4.96 -4.74 -16.42
N ILE A 62 -5.44 -4.76 -15.17
CA ILE A 62 -6.65 -5.53 -14.81
C ILE A 62 -7.86 -5.07 -15.63
N LYS A 63 -8.02 -3.78 -15.85
CA LYS A 63 -9.14 -3.23 -16.64
C LYS A 63 -9.06 -3.60 -18.13
N GLU A 64 -7.87 -3.62 -18.69
CA GLU A 64 -7.65 -3.93 -20.12
C GLU A 64 -7.82 -5.41 -20.44
N HIS A 65 -7.45 -6.30 -19.50
CA HIS A 65 -7.44 -7.75 -19.73
C HIS A 65 -8.61 -8.51 -19.07
N ALA A 66 -9.40 -7.86 -18.22
CA ALA A 66 -10.52 -8.50 -17.53
C ALA A 66 -11.81 -8.40 -18.34
N HIS A 67 -12.36 -9.54 -18.75
CA HIS A 67 -13.67 -9.67 -19.38
C HIS A 67 -14.72 -10.08 -18.34
N ILE A 68 -15.79 -9.31 -18.19
CA ILE A 68 -16.77 -9.50 -17.12
C ILE A 68 -18.02 -10.20 -17.62
N GLY A 69 -18.32 -11.39 -17.06
CA GLY A 69 -19.51 -12.17 -17.38
C GLY A 69 -19.23 -13.66 -17.51
N TYR A 70 -20.27 -14.48 -17.34
CA TYR A 70 -20.12 -15.94 -17.41
C TYR A 70 -19.75 -16.48 -18.80
N LYS A 71 -20.05 -15.72 -19.85
CA LYS A 71 -19.72 -16.06 -21.24
C LYS A 71 -18.64 -15.16 -21.84
N ALA A 72 -18.01 -14.34 -21.01
CA ALA A 72 -16.99 -13.40 -21.46
C ALA A 72 -15.73 -14.08 -22.04
N TYR A 73 -15.59 -15.40 -21.88
CA TYR A 73 -14.54 -16.16 -22.56
C TYR A 73 -14.69 -16.14 -24.09
N GLU A 74 -15.88 -15.89 -24.61
CA GLU A 74 -16.15 -15.74 -26.07
C GLU A 74 -15.54 -14.42 -26.61
N GLU A 75 -15.20 -13.47 -25.76
CA GLU A 75 -14.64 -12.16 -26.10
C GLU A 75 -13.10 -12.12 -26.02
N ILE A 76 -12.47 -13.18 -25.47
CA ILE A 76 -11.02 -13.26 -25.28
C ILE A 76 -10.31 -13.28 -26.63
N LYS A 77 -9.32 -12.39 -26.77
CA LYS A 77 -8.46 -12.28 -27.95
C LYS A 77 -7.01 -12.61 -27.64
N ASP A 78 -6.57 -12.31 -26.44
CA ASP A 78 -5.22 -12.56 -25.94
C ASP A 78 -5.27 -13.65 -24.85
N PHE A 79 -5.15 -14.90 -25.24
CA PHE A 79 -5.24 -16.06 -24.34
C PHE A 79 -4.11 -16.14 -23.30
N GLU A 80 -3.06 -15.35 -23.43
CA GLU A 80 -1.96 -15.28 -22.46
C GLU A 80 -2.21 -14.25 -21.35
N ASN A 81 -2.93 -13.17 -21.66
CA ASN A 81 -3.13 -12.06 -20.75
C ASN A 81 -4.58 -11.85 -20.34
N ASP A 82 -5.54 -12.12 -21.25
CA ASP A 82 -6.95 -11.90 -21.00
C ASP A 82 -7.52 -12.97 -20.06
N PHE A 83 -8.41 -12.54 -19.17
CA PHE A 83 -9.05 -13.43 -18.21
C PHE A 83 -10.50 -13.05 -17.93
N VAL A 84 -11.27 -14.03 -17.46
CA VAL A 84 -12.70 -13.85 -17.16
C VAL A 84 -12.91 -13.59 -15.66
N ILE A 85 -13.70 -12.58 -15.35
CA ILE A 85 -14.32 -12.37 -14.04
C ILE A 85 -15.80 -12.72 -14.17
N PRO A 86 -16.26 -13.89 -13.71
CA PRO A 86 -17.63 -14.35 -13.94
C PRO A 86 -18.69 -13.40 -13.39
N ARG A 87 -18.40 -12.80 -12.21
CA ARG A 87 -19.26 -11.83 -11.56
C ARG A 87 -18.40 -10.82 -10.77
N LEU A 88 -18.49 -9.57 -11.15
CA LEU A 88 -17.83 -8.49 -10.44
C LEU A 88 -18.71 -7.98 -9.30
N THR A 89 -18.23 -8.08 -8.07
CA THR A 89 -18.85 -7.52 -6.85
C THR A 89 -17.83 -6.68 -6.10
N LYS A 90 -18.29 -5.94 -5.09
CA LYS A 90 -17.38 -5.21 -4.18
C LYS A 90 -16.40 -6.14 -3.42
N ASP A 91 -16.78 -7.42 -3.28
CA ASP A 91 -15.99 -8.42 -2.56
C ASP A 91 -15.13 -9.29 -3.48
N THR A 92 -15.12 -9.03 -4.80
CA THR A 92 -14.29 -9.76 -5.75
C THR A 92 -12.81 -9.46 -5.49
N ILE A 93 -12.05 -10.50 -5.15
CA ILE A 93 -10.60 -10.42 -4.98
C ILE A 93 -9.99 -10.38 -6.37
N LYS A 94 -9.38 -9.27 -6.76
CA LYS A 94 -8.81 -9.07 -8.10
C LYS A 94 -7.33 -9.37 -8.16
N MET A 95 -6.64 -9.21 -7.04
CA MET A 95 -5.21 -9.38 -6.91
C MET A 95 -4.88 -9.90 -5.52
N ASP A 96 -3.85 -10.70 -5.41
CA ASP A 96 -3.23 -11.10 -4.15
C ASP A 96 -1.80 -10.56 -4.08
N THR A 97 -1.33 -10.29 -2.88
CA THR A 97 0.06 -10.00 -2.60
C THR A 97 0.61 -11.02 -1.62
N LEU A 98 1.72 -11.62 -1.97
CA LEU A 98 2.45 -12.57 -1.12
C LEU A 98 3.76 -11.93 -0.68
N THR A 99 3.95 -11.75 0.63
CA THR A 99 5.23 -11.32 1.21
C THR A 99 6.02 -12.54 1.62
N VAL A 100 7.22 -12.66 1.11
CA VAL A 100 8.15 -13.77 1.32
C VAL A 100 9.33 -13.31 2.16
N CYS A 101 9.39 -13.76 3.41
CA CYS A 101 10.44 -13.39 4.36
C CYS A 101 11.26 -14.66 4.75
N PRO A 102 12.38 -14.93 4.10
CA PRO A 102 13.18 -16.12 4.38
C PRO A 102 14.05 -16.01 5.65
N GLY A 103 13.93 -14.90 6.39
CA GLY A 103 14.72 -14.65 7.61
C GLY A 103 16.15 -14.20 7.31
N PHE A 104 16.41 -13.66 6.13
CA PHE A 104 17.69 -13.03 5.84
C PHE A 104 17.75 -11.65 6.51
N HIS A 105 18.64 -11.51 7.46
CA HIS A 105 18.87 -10.26 8.18
C HIS A 105 20.26 -9.76 7.83
N ILE A 106 20.35 -8.54 7.31
CA ILE A 106 21.61 -7.91 6.95
C ILE A 106 21.78 -6.58 7.72
N PRO A 107 23.02 -6.17 8.02
CA PRO A 107 23.28 -4.84 8.57
C PRO A 107 22.73 -3.74 7.65
N PRO A 108 22.25 -2.62 8.20
CA PRO A 108 21.69 -1.53 7.39
C PRO A 108 22.81 -0.64 6.80
N THR A 109 23.66 -1.24 5.97
CA THR A 109 24.78 -0.56 5.28
C THR A 109 24.78 -0.90 3.79
N GLU A 110 25.31 0.01 2.97
CA GLU A 110 25.41 -0.21 1.52
C GLU A 110 26.29 -1.41 1.17
N GLU A 111 27.36 -1.63 1.93
CA GLU A 111 28.28 -2.74 1.74
C GLU A 111 27.60 -4.08 1.99
N ALA A 112 26.81 -4.18 3.07
CA ALA A 112 26.04 -5.37 3.39
C ALA A 112 24.97 -5.67 2.34
N ILE A 113 24.30 -4.64 1.83
CA ILE A 113 23.31 -4.76 0.75
C ILE A 113 23.97 -5.27 -0.54
N LYS A 114 25.10 -4.68 -0.93
CA LYS A 114 25.85 -5.13 -2.11
C LYS A 114 26.37 -6.56 -1.97
N ALA A 115 26.88 -6.91 -0.77
CA ALA A 115 27.33 -8.27 -0.47
C ALA A 115 26.18 -9.28 -0.53
N PHE A 116 24.98 -8.89 -0.05
CA PHE A 116 23.79 -9.72 -0.15
C PHE A 116 23.41 -10.03 -1.60
N TYR A 117 23.39 -9.04 -2.49
CA TYR A 117 23.10 -9.26 -3.92
C TYR A 117 24.14 -10.10 -4.64
N ALA A 118 25.38 -10.13 -4.15
CA ALA A 118 26.44 -10.99 -4.67
C ALA A 118 26.46 -12.39 -4.03
N SER A 119 25.59 -12.67 -3.06
CA SER A 119 25.54 -13.91 -2.32
C SER A 119 24.56 -14.92 -2.91
N ALA A 120 24.72 -16.20 -2.54
CA ALA A 120 23.76 -17.23 -2.86
C ALA A 120 22.37 -16.99 -2.23
N ASP A 121 22.29 -16.21 -1.15
CA ASP A 121 21.02 -15.90 -0.47
C ASP A 121 20.07 -15.10 -1.34
N TYR A 122 20.57 -14.26 -2.26
CA TYR A 122 19.71 -13.54 -3.22
C TYR A 122 19.05 -14.48 -4.23
N ALA A 123 19.76 -15.52 -4.69
CA ALA A 123 19.20 -16.51 -5.61
C ALA A 123 17.95 -17.24 -5.05
N TYR A 124 17.78 -17.26 -3.72
CA TYR A 124 16.56 -17.76 -3.09
C TYR A 124 15.29 -17.12 -3.67
N PHE A 125 15.31 -15.83 -3.91
CA PHE A 125 14.14 -15.10 -4.40
C PHE A 125 13.81 -15.42 -5.86
N GLU A 126 14.84 -15.61 -6.68
CA GLU A 126 14.69 -16.05 -8.07
C GLU A 126 14.12 -17.47 -8.13
N ASP A 127 14.72 -18.39 -7.37
CA ASP A 127 14.23 -19.78 -7.28
C ASP A 127 12.83 -19.87 -6.68
N TYR A 128 12.51 -18.97 -5.73
CA TYR A 128 11.15 -18.89 -5.17
C TYR A 128 10.11 -18.54 -6.23
N ILE A 129 10.39 -17.58 -7.11
CA ILE A 129 9.49 -17.21 -8.22
C ILE A 129 9.31 -18.37 -9.18
N VAL A 130 10.39 -19.05 -9.56
CA VAL A 130 10.35 -20.24 -10.44
C VAL A 130 9.49 -21.35 -9.81
N MET A 131 9.70 -21.64 -8.53
CA MET A 131 8.91 -22.61 -7.79
C MET A 131 7.45 -22.17 -7.69
N PHE A 132 7.17 -20.92 -7.34
CA PHE A 132 5.82 -20.37 -7.19
C PHE A 132 5.03 -20.46 -8.50
N GLN A 133 5.66 -20.07 -9.62
CA GLN A 133 5.07 -20.17 -10.94
C GLN A 133 4.84 -21.63 -11.36
N LYS A 134 5.75 -22.54 -10.99
CA LYS A 134 5.59 -23.99 -11.26
C LYS A 134 4.44 -24.60 -10.46
N MET A 135 4.24 -24.16 -9.22
CA MET A 135 3.12 -24.62 -8.38
C MET A 135 1.78 -24.04 -8.80
N HIS A 136 1.79 -22.85 -9.37
CA HIS A 136 0.62 -22.11 -9.82
C HIS A 136 0.82 -21.59 -11.24
N PRO A 137 0.82 -22.47 -12.25
CA PRO A 137 1.19 -22.11 -13.63
C PRO A 137 0.23 -21.12 -14.31
N ASP A 138 -0.99 -21.03 -13.82
CA ASP A 138 -2.03 -20.19 -14.43
C ASP A 138 -2.07 -18.76 -13.90
N ILE A 139 -1.38 -18.47 -12.78
CA ILE A 139 -1.40 -17.11 -12.20
C ILE A 139 -0.63 -16.12 -13.08
N LYS A 140 -1.03 -14.85 -13.03
CA LYS A 140 -0.30 -13.76 -13.67
C LYS A 140 0.44 -12.95 -12.62
N ILE A 141 1.75 -13.07 -12.58
CA ILE A 141 2.58 -12.23 -11.71
C ILE A 141 2.64 -10.83 -12.34
N LEU A 142 2.32 -9.81 -11.56
CA LEU A 142 2.36 -8.40 -11.95
C LEU A 142 3.67 -7.73 -11.55
N SER A 143 4.23 -8.15 -10.42
CA SER A 143 5.55 -7.71 -9.92
C SER A 143 6.09 -8.74 -8.93
N ALA A 144 7.40 -8.79 -8.81
CA ALA A 144 8.08 -9.42 -7.67
C ALA A 144 9.34 -8.60 -7.36
N THR A 145 9.34 -7.91 -6.22
CA THR A 145 10.39 -6.97 -5.85
C THR A 145 10.97 -7.33 -4.49
N VAL A 146 12.29 -7.43 -4.42
CA VAL A 146 13.05 -7.63 -3.18
C VAL A 146 13.32 -6.27 -2.53
N HIS A 147 12.93 -6.13 -1.28
CA HIS A 147 13.07 -4.93 -0.50
C HIS A 147 14.24 -5.03 0.48
N VAL A 148 15.12 -4.04 0.43
CA VAL A 148 16.26 -3.83 1.33
C VAL A 148 16.28 -2.42 1.92
N ASP A 149 15.20 -1.68 1.77
CA ASP A 149 15.05 -0.31 2.22
C ASP A 149 14.25 -0.17 3.53
N GLU A 150 13.84 -1.27 4.12
CA GLU A 150 13.12 -1.29 5.39
C GLU A 150 14.04 -1.74 6.52
N VAL A 151 14.36 -0.83 7.46
CA VAL A 151 15.21 -1.12 8.60
C VAL A 151 14.35 -1.41 9.82
N PHE A 152 14.57 -2.55 10.44
CA PHE A 152 13.94 -2.91 11.70
C PHE A 152 14.85 -2.49 12.86
N PHE A 153 14.26 -1.79 13.82
CA PHE A 153 14.89 -1.35 15.05
C PHE A 153 14.30 -2.16 16.21
N PRO A 154 15.01 -3.18 16.72
CA PRO A 154 14.52 -3.98 17.83
C PRO A 154 14.44 -3.12 19.09
N ARG A 155 13.28 -3.10 19.74
CA ARG A 155 13.06 -2.32 20.96
C ARG A 155 13.25 -3.15 22.25
N CYS A 156 13.20 -4.46 22.11
CA CYS A 156 13.23 -5.39 23.22
C CYS A 156 14.18 -6.55 22.93
N GLU A 157 14.72 -7.13 23.98
CA GLU A 157 15.46 -8.38 23.96
C GLU A 157 14.53 -9.53 24.36
N TYR A 158 14.61 -10.66 23.62
CA TYR A 158 13.85 -11.86 23.90
C TYR A 158 14.83 -13.02 24.12
N ASP A 159 14.48 -13.96 25.02
CA ASP A 159 15.24 -15.19 25.23
C ASP A 159 15.03 -16.19 24.08
N GLU A 160 15.70 -17.33 24.16
CA GLU A 160 15.61 -18.40 23.14
C GLU A 160 14.20 -18.98 23.01
N GLN A 161 13.35 -18.83 24.02
CA GLN A 161 11.96 -19.26 24.04
C GLN A 161 11.00 -18.17 23.51
N GLY A 162 11.53 -16.98 23.11
CA GLY A 162 10.76 -15.85 22.62
C GLY A 162 10.05 -15.06 23.74
N LYS A 163 10.48 -15.23 25.00
CA LYS A 163 9.94 -14.46 26.14
C LYS A 163 10.72 -13.15 26.26
N TRP A 164 10.00 -12.07 26.54
CA TRP A 164 10.60 -10.76 26.79
C TRP A 164 11.56 -10.79 27.98
N VAL A 165 12.73 -10.20 27.79
CA VAL A 165 13.79 -10.11 28.82
C VAL A 165 13.85 -8.67 29.35
N ARG A 166 14.06 -7.71 28.46
CA ARG A 166 14.16 -6.29 28.80
C ARG A 166 13.94 -5.39 27.57
N ASP A 167 13.69 -4.14 27.81
CA ASP A 167 13.76 -3.11 26.78
C ASP A 167 15.22 -2.76 26.47
N LEU A 168 15.49 -2.45 25.21
CA LEU A 168 16.82 -2.00 24.76
C LEU A 168 16.95 -0.49 24.93
N SER A 169 18.16 -0.02 25.21
CA SER A 169 18.48 1.41 25.16
C SER A 169 18.38 1.91 23.71
N LYS A 170 18.40 3.23 23.53
CA LYS A 170 18.38 3.83 22.19
C LYS A 170 19.64 3.43 21.39
N GLU A 171 20.78 3.40 22.04
CA GLU A 171 22.06 3.03 21.46
C GLU A 171 22.05 1.55 21.04
N GLU A 172 21.61 0.65 21.92
CA GLU A 172 21.49 -0.79 21.63
C GLU A 172 20.47 -1.03 20.50
N THR A 173 19.37 -0.29 20.46
CA THR A 173 18.36 -0.35 19.38
C THR A 173 18.97 0.00 18.03
N ILE A 174 19.83 1.02 17.96
CA ILE A 174 20.54 1.42 16.74
C ILE A 174 21.60 0.38 16.37
N GLU A 175 22.40 -0.09 17.34
CA GLU A 175 23.47 -1.07 17.12
C GLU A 175 22.92 -2.41 16.61
N ARG A 176 21.74 -2.81 17.11
CA ARG A 176 21.09 -4.07 16.73
C ARG A 176 20.13 -3.93 15.54
N ALA A 177 20.08 -2.77 14.91
CA ALA A 177 19.23 -2.54 13.74
C ALA A 177 19.65 -3.46 12.58
N TYR A 178 18.68 -3.96 11.84
CA TYR A 178 18.93 -4.81 10.68
C TYR A 178 17.87 -4.60 9.61
N ILE A 179 18.18 -4.99 8.38
CA ILE A 179 17.23 -5.07 7.29
C ILE A 179 16.70 -6.51 7.23
N PRO A 180 15.40 -6.74 7.49
CA PRO A 180 14.75 -8.01 7.21
C PRO A 180 14.46 -8.08 5.71
N VAL A 181 15.38 -8.68 4.95
CA VAL A 181 15.22 -8.78 3.50
C VAL A 181 14.00 -9.64 3.18
N HIS A 182 13.10 -9.09 2.37
CA HIS A 182 11.86 -9.75 1.98
C HIS A 182 11.48 -9.40 0.55
N MET A 183 10.61 -10.21 -0.06
CA MET A 183 10.10 -10.00 -1.40
C MET A 183 8.58 -9.87 -1.37
N HIS A 184 8.05 -8.90 -2.08
CA HIS A 184 6.63 -8.79 -2.38
C HIS A 184 6.35 -9.33 -3.78
N ILE A 185 5.37 -10.21 -3.87
CA ILE A 185 4.87 -10.76 -5.14
C ILE A 185 3.41 -10.34 -5.28
N SER A 186 3.14 -9.47 -6.24
CA SER A 186 1.78 -9.07 -6.61
C SER A 186 1.33 -9.87 -7.82
N TYR A 187 0.17 -10.53 -7.75
CA TYR A 187 -0.31 -11.40 -8.82
C TYR A 187 -1.85 -11.45 -8.91
N ILE A 188 -2.34 -11.77 -10.11
CA ILE A 188 -3.76 -12.05 -10.35
C ILE A 188 -3.97 -13.56 -10.15
N PRO A 189 -4.87 -13.97 -9.24
CA PRO A 189 -5.11 -15.39 -8.94
C PRO A 189 -6.00 -16.03 -10.02
N LEU A 190 -5.37 -16.46 -11.11
CA LEU A 190 -6.03 -17.08 -12.26
C LEU A 190 -5.98 -18.60 -12.18
N LYS A 191 -7.00 -19.24 -12.74
CA LYS A 191 -7.08 -20.68 -12.94
C LYS A 191 -7.60 -20.97 -14.32
N LYS A 192 -6.92 -21.86 -15.04
CA LYS A 192 -7.36 -22.35 -16.34
C LYS A 192 -8.65 -23.16 -16.21
N GLU A 193 -9.63 -22.84 -17.01
CA GLU A 193 -10.91 -23.57 -17.11
C GLU A 193 -11.23 -23.85 -18.57
N THR A 194 -12.09 -24.86 -18.80
CA THR A 194 -12.55 -25.24 -20.13
C THR A 194 -14.05 -24.98 -20.22
N ALA A 195 -14.46 -24.21 -21.21
CA ALA A 195 -15.87 -23.98 -21.52
C ALA A 195 -16.55 -25.23 -22.10
N LYS A 196 -17.88 -25.21 -22.19
CA LYS A 196 -18.65 -26.34 -22.70
C LYS A 196 -18.37 -26.69 -24.18
N ASP A 197 -17.91 -25.70 -24.93
CA ASP A 197 -17.51 -25.86 -26.35
C ASP A 197 -16.06 -26.33 -26.51
N GLY A 198 -15.34 -26.57 -25.41
CA GLY A 198 -13.95 -26.99 -25.40
C GLY A 198 -12.94 -25.85 -25.37
N THR A 199 -13.37 -24.60 -25.38
CA THR A 199 -12.46 -23.44 -25.32
C THR A 199 -11.81 -23.34 -23.95
N GLU A 200 -10.48 -23.32 -23.91
CA GLU A 200 -9.72 -23.08 -22.70
C GLU A 200 -9.57 -21.58 -22.47
N TYR A 201 -9.72 -21.12 -21.23
CA TYR A 201 -9.59 -19.72 -20.85
C TYR A 201 -9.10 -19.58 -19.42
N LEU A 202 -8.50 -18.43 -19.09
CA LEU A 202 -8.10 -18.08 -17.74
C LEU A 202 -9.28 -17.43 -17.01
N LYS A 203 -9.52 -17.86 -15.78
CA LYS A 203 -10.59 -17.34 -14.94
C LYS A 203 -10.04 -16.85 -13.60
N LEU A 204 -10.49 -15.69 -13.18
CA LEU A 204 -10.20 -15.17 -11.86
C LEU A 204 -10.82 -16.08 -10.79
N ASN A 205 -9.99 -16.79 -10.03
CA ASN A 205 -10.45 -17.77 -9.06
C ASN A 205 -9.49 -17.94 -7.88
N HIS A 206 -9.46 -16.94 -6.99
CA HIS A 206 -8.69 -16.99 -5.75
C HIS A 206 -8.96 -18.27 -4.94
N ASN A 207 -10.23 -18.72 -4.89
CA ASN A 207 -10.62 -19.87 -4.10
C ASN A 207 -10.08 -21.19 -4.64
N ALA A 208 -9.88 -21.30 -5.95
CA ALA A 208 -9.29 -22.50 -6.55
C ALA A 208 -7.80 -22.63 -6.22
N ILE A 209 -7.11 -21.51 -6.00
CA ILE A 209 -5.69 -21.50 -5.65
C ILE A 209 -5.53 -21.74 -4.15
N TRP A 210 -6.27 -21.02 -3.33
CA TRP A 210 -6.08 -20.98 -1.87
C TRP A 210 -7.15 -21.69 -1.06
N GLY A 211 -8.02 -22.48 -1.71
CA GLY A 211 -9.00 -23.30 -1.00
C GLY A 211 -10.22 -22.56 -0.40
N GLY A 212 -10.43 -21.29 -0.77
CA GLY A 212 -11.61 -20.52 -0.35
C GLY A 212 -11.39 -19.76 0.97
N SER A 213 -12.23 -20.03 1.99
CA SER A 213 -12.18 -19.33 3.28
C SER A 213 -12.09 -20.31 4.47
N GLY A 214 -11.73 -19.80 5.63
CA GLY A 214 -11.69 -20.55 6.89
C GLY A 214 -10.58 -21.60 6.93
N CYS A 215 -10.87 -22.77 7.50
CA CYS A 215 -9.87 -23.84 7.75
C CYS A 215 -9.21 -24.35 6.47
N LYS A 216 -9.97 -24.47 5.37
CA LYS A 216 -9.44 -24.95 4.09
C LYS A 216 -8.38 -24.00 3.51
N TYR A 217 -8.61 -22.70 3.59
CA TYR A 217 -7.65 -21.70 3.20
C TYR A 217 -6.32 -21.85 3.99
N TRP A 218 -6.42 -21.93 5.31
CA TRP A 218 -5.24 -22.10 6.17
C TRP A 218 -4.50 -23.41 5.93
N GLN A 219 -5.23 -24.48 5.64
CA GLN A 219 -4.63 -25.75 5.29
C GLN A 219 -3.87 -25.66 3.97
N THR A 220 -4.48 -25.15 2.90
CA THR A 220 -3.85 -24.99 1.59
C THR A 220 -2.61 -24.08 1.68
N PHE A 221 -2.72 -22.97 2.40
CA PHE A 221 -1.60 -22.06 2.58
C PHE A 221 -0.46 -22.68 3.41
N ARG A 222 -0.79 -23.53 4.37
CA ARG A 222 0.20 -24.32 5.11
C ARG A 222 0.91 -25.32 4.20
N GLU A 223 0.16 -26.11 3.46
CA GLU A 223 0.71 -27.09 2.51
C GLU A 223 1.61 -26.42 1.48
N PHE A 224 1.25 -25.24 1.02
CA PHE A 224 2.09 -24.42 0.17
C PHE A 224 3.41 -24.07 0.86
N ASN A 225 3.35 -23.54 2.09
CA ASN A 225 4.55 -23.20 2.87
C ASN A 225 5.43 -24.42 3.17
N ASP A 226 4.81 -25.58 3.42
CA ASP A 226 5.52 -26.85 3.62
C ASP A 226 6.32 -27.23 2.39
N LYS A 227 5.73 -27.12 1.19
CA LYS A 227 6.40 -27.39 -0.08
C LYS A 227 7.53 -26.38 -0.36
N CYS A 228 7.30 -25.09 -0.09
CA CYS A 228 8.35 -24.08 -0.23
C CYS A 228 9.58 -24.45 0.63
N PHE A 229 9.32 -24.86 1.88
CA PHE A 229 10.38 -25.29 2.79
C PHE A 229 11.06 -26.57 2.30
N GLU A 230 10.31 -27.57 1.88
CA GLU A 230 10.82 -28.84 1.35
C GLU A 230 11.77 -28.62 0.15
N ILE A 231 11.41 -27.72 -0.75
CA ILE A 231 12.17 -27.45 -1.98
C ILE A 231 13.36 -26.53 -1.72
N LEU A 232 13.15 -25.41 -1.03
CA LEU A 232 14.15 -24.35 -0.90
C LEU A 232 14.86 -24.34 0.46
N GLY A 233 14.22 -24.84 1.52
CA GLY A 233 14.75 -24.75 2.88
C GLY A 233 16.13 -25.40 3.05
N ASN A 234 16.32 -26.58 2.48
CA ASN A 234 17.60 -27.29 2.54
C ASN A 234 18.69 -26.63 1.69
N ILE A 235 18.31 -26.03 0.55
CA ILE A 235 19.26 -25.39 -0.38
C ILE A 235 19.86 -24.14 0.25
N TYR A 236 19.00 -23.34 0.90
CA TYR A 236 19.36 -22.02 1.41
C TYR A 236 19.51 -21.97 2.94
N ASN A 237 19.47 -23.13 3.61
CA ASN A 237 19.52 -23.24 5.06
C ASN A 237 18.48 -22.34 5.77
N VAL A 238 17.26 -22.36 5.25
CA VAL A 238 16.10 -21.65 5.80
C VAL A 238 15.28 -22.63 6.61
N ALA A 239 15.13 -22.40 7.91
CA ALA A 239 14.33 -23.25 8.77
C ALA A 239 12.85 -22.87 8.66
N ARG A 240 11.97 -23.85 8.73
CA ARG A 240 10.56 -23.62 8.95
C ARG A 240 10.33 -23.12 10.38
N GLY A 241 9.54 -22.06 10.56
CA GLY A 241 9.25 -21.51 11.88
C GLY A 241 8.63 -22.53 12.83
N THR A 242 9.21 -22.66 14.02
CA THR A 242 8.82 -23.62 15.06
C THR A 242 7.39 -23.52 15.53
N VAL A 243 6.78 -22.36 15.43
CA VAL A 243 5.36 -22.11 15.82
C VAL A 243 4.39 -23.08 15.10
N TRP A 244 4.75 -23.60 13.92
CA TRP A 244 3.93 -24.53 13.15
C TRP A 244 4.32 -26.00 13.35
N GLN A 245 5.52 -26.30 13.79
CA GLN A 245 5.97 -27.66 14.05
C GLN A 245 5.31 -28.25 15.27
N ASP A 246 5.11 -27.46 16.34
CA ASP A 246 4.34 -27.82 17.52
C ASP A 246 2.87 -28.15 17.25
N TRP A 247 2.35 -27.70 16.08
CA TRP A 247 0.99 -27.94 15.65
C TRP A 247 0.84 -29.22 14.81
N LYS A 248 1.91 -29.66 14.16
CA LYS A 248 1.91 -30.84 13.27
C LYS A 248 1.82 -32.13 14.07
N ASP A 249 2.36 -32.15 15.27
CA ASP A 249 2.40 -33.34 16.14
C ASP A 249 1.11 -33.54 16.95
N ARG A 250 0.15 -32.63 16.79
CA ARG A 250 -1.15 -32.72 17.48
C ARG A 250 -2.25 -32.92 16.46
N THR A 251 -2.73 -34.15 16.38
CA THR A 251 -4.01 -34.53 15.72
C THR A 251 -5.19 -33.83 16.44
N VAL A 252 -5.36 -32.53 16.16
CA VAL A 252 -6.39 -31.70 16.79
C VAL A 252 -7.44 -31.39 15.74
N SER A 253 -8.71 -31.62 16.07
CA SER A 253 -9.84 -31.25 15.19
C SER A 253 -9.84 -29.75 14.88
N GLY A 254 -10.40 -29.35 13.75
CA GLY A 254 -10.43 -27.93 13.35
C GLY A 254 -11.07 -27.02 14.42
N GLU A 255 -12.05 -27.52 15.19
CA GLU A 255 -12.67 -26.79 16.31
C GLU A 255 -11.74 -26.62 17.51
N GLU A 256 -10.93 -27.62 17.83
CA GLU A 256 -9.92 -27.50 18.90
C GLU A 256 -8.77 -26.57 18.47
N CYS A 257 -8.43 -26.55 17.18
CA CYS A 257 -7.46 -25.64 16.63
C CYS A 257 -7.93 -24.18 16.81
N VAL A 258 -9.19 -23.89 16.48
CA VAL A 258 -9.79 -22.56 16.70
C VAL A 258 -9.84 -22.19 18.18
N LYS A 259 -10.22 -23.12 19.05
CA LYS A 259 -10.25 -22.89 20.50
C LYS A 259 -8.86 -22.63 21.09
N LYS A 260 -7.81 -23.37 20.62
CA LYS A 260 -6.43 -23.14 21.06
C LYS A 260 -5.87 -21.83 20.53
N GLN A 261 -6.13 -21.48 19.28
CA GLN A 261 -5.75 -20.19 18.73
C GLN A 261 -6.42 -19.03 19.50
N ARG A 262 -7.68 -19.18 19.84
CA ARG A 262 -8.40 -18.21 20.67
C ARG A 262 -7.76 -18.07 22.06
N LYS A 263 -7.45 -19.18 22.74
CA LYS A 263 -6.73 -19.15 24.01
C LYS A 263 -5.34 -18.54 23.89
N LEU A 264 -4.59 -18.84 22.82
CA LEU A 264 -3.29 -18.24 22.59
C LEU A 264 -3.39 -16.73 22.34
N ASN A 265 -4.39 -16.30 21.59
CA ASN A 265 -4.65 -14.89 21.36
C ASN A 265 -5.11 -14.18 22.65
N GLU A 266 -5.95 -14.83 23.44
CA GLU A 266 -6.36 -14.34 24.77
C GLU A 266 -5.16 -14.24 25.71
N TYR A 267 -4.25 -15.22 25.70
CA TYR A 267 -3.01 -15.19 26.47
C TYR A 267 -2.06 -14.07 26.02
N LYS A 268 -1.85 -13.91 24.71
CA LYS A 268 -1.04 -12.81 24.16
C LYS A 268 -1.66 -11.45 24.48
N LEU A 269 -2.98 -11.34 24.38
CA LEU A 269 -3.71 -10.13 24.74
C LEU A 269 -3.55 -9.81 26.22
N ALA A 270 -3.66 -10.82 27.09
CA ALA A 270 -3.46 -10.67 28.53
C ALA A 270 -2.01 -10.30 28.89
N GLN A 271 -1.02 -10.87 28.21
CA GLN A 271 0.39 -10.48 28.37
C GLN A 271 0.63 -9.03 27.93
N GLU A 272 0.09 -8.63 26.77
CA GLU A 272 0.22 -7.26 26.30
C GLU A 272 -0.52 -6.28 27.22
N GLN A 273 -1.70 -6.66 27.71
CA GLN A 273 -2.42 -5.86 28.70
C GLN A 273 -1.61 -5.70 29.99
N ALA A 274 -1.04 -6.79 30.51
CA ALA A 274 -0.20 -6.75 31.70
C ALA A 274 1.07 -5.89 31.48
N ARG A 275 1.65 -5.94 30.27
CA ARG A 275 2.78 -5.07 29.86
C ARG A 275 2.36 -3.60 29.85
N LEU A 276 1.21 -3.30 29.25
CA LEU A 276 0.66 -1.95 29.18
C LEU A 276 0.31 -1.43 30.57
N ASP A 277 -0.29 -2.26 31.42
CA ASP A 277 -0.59 -1.91 32.82
C ASP A 277 0.69 -1.63 33.61
N GLY A 278 1.74 -2.44 33.42
CA GLY A 278 3.06 -2.22 34.03
C GLY A 278 3.73 -0.92 33.55
N LEU A 279 3.63 -0.62 32.26
CA LEU A 279 4.14 0.66 31.71
C LEU A 279 3.33 1.84 32.23
N LEU A 280 2.02 1.69 32.33
CA LEU A 280 1.12 2.71 32.88
C LEU A 280 1.45 2.98 34.35
N GLN A 281 1.62 1.90 35.14
CA GLN A 281 1.99 2.00 36.56
C GLN A 281 3.37 2.65 36.74
N LYS A 282 4.36 2.30 35.91
CA LYS A 282 5.67 2.93 35.92
C LYS A 282 5.57 4.41 35.55
N ALA A 283 4.82 4.75 34.49
CA ALA A 283 4.61 6.14 34.11
C ALA A 283 3.87 6.95 35.19
N GLN A 284 2.91 6.32 35.90
CA GLN A 284 2.23 6.94 37.03
C GLN A 284 3.18 7.18 38.21
N THR A 285 4.05 6.21 38.53
CA THR A 285 5.04 6.35 39.61
C THR A 285 6.06 7.46 39.27
N GLU A 286 6.57 7.48 38.04
CA GLU A 286 7.47 8.55 37.56
C GLU A 286 6.78 9.92 37.62
N GLN A 287 5.49 9.98 37.27
CA GLN A 287 4.70 11.21 37.32
C GLN A 287 4.43 11.64 38.78
N GLU A 288 4.18 10.70 39.70
CA GLU A 288 4.02 10.96 41.13
C GLU A 288 5.32 11.43 41.78
N GLU A 289 6.47 10.84 41.42
CA GLU A 289 7.80 11.27 41.87
C GLU A 289 8.14 12.67 41.33
N GLU A 290 7.81 12.96 40.09
CA GLU A 290 7.99 14.26 39.46
C GLU A 290 7.08 15.31 40.13
N LEU A 291 5.82 14.95 40.40
CA LEU A 291 4.89 15.81 41.17
C LEU A 291 5.36 16.03 42.61
N ALA A 292 5.86 14.99 43.28
CA ALA A 292 6.43 15.12 44.65
C ALA A 292 7.68 15.98 44.66
N PHE A 293 8.55 15.87 43.64
CA PHE A 293 9.70 16.71 43.46
C PHE A 293 9.33 18.19 43.22
N ILE A 294 8.31 18.43 42.38
CA ILE A 294 7.77 19.77 42.11
C ILE A 294 7.14 20.38 43.38
N THR A 295 6.36 19.59 44.12
CA THR A 295 5.73 20.02 45.38
C THR A 295 6.75 20.26 46.50
N SER A 296 7.86 19.53 46.50
CA SER A 296 8.90 19.69 47.53
C SER A 296 9.76 20.95 47.39
N LYS A 297 9.70 21.56 46.22
CA LYS A 297 10.56 22.72 45.88
C LYS A 297 9.90 24.09 46.07
N THR A 298 9.12 24.31 47.11
CA THR A 298 8.80 25.67 47.53
C THR A 298 7.48 26.32 47.02
N GLU A 299 7.11 27.42 47.66
CA GLU A 299 5.98 28.32 47.34
C GLU A 299 5.91 28.79 45.86
N SER A 300 7.02 28.65 45.12
CA SER A 300 7.05 28.90 43.68
C SER A 300 6.46 27.79 42.80
N ALA A 301 6.10 26.61 43.34
CA ALA A 301 5.56 25.51 42.54
C ALA A 301 4.18 25.82 41.99
N GLN A 302 3.37 26.59 42.73
CA GLN A 302 2.06 27.02 42.26
C GLN A 302 2.18 28.05 41.14
N GLU A 303 3.14 28.98 41.24
CA GLU A 303 3.42 29.95 40.16
C GLU A 303 3.93 29.28 38.90
N LEU A 304 4.72 28.20 39.04
CA LEU A 304 5.20 27.41 37.90
C LEU A 304 4.06 26.63 37.24
N LEU A 305 3.14 26.06 38.05
CA LEU A 305 1.97 25.37 37.57
C LEU A 305 1.00 26.31 36.82
N ASP A 306 0.82 27.52 37.42
CA ASP A 306 -0.03 28.55 36.81
C ASP A 306 0.61 29.08 35.51
N ALA A 307 1.92 29.22 35.47
CA ALA A 307 2.67 29.61 34.27
C ALA A 307 2.55 28.54 33.16
N LEU A 308 2.70 27.24 33.51
CA LEU A 308 2.53 26.13 32.58
C LEU A 308 1.10 26.03 32.07
N GLN A 309 0.12 26.22 32.94
CA GLN A 309 -1.30 26.24 32.51
C GLN A 309 -1.61 27.44 31.62
N ALA A 310 -1.02 28.62 31.91
CA ALA A 310 -1.14 29.78 31.06
C ALA A 310 -0.50 29.55 29.68
N GLU A 311 0.67 28.90 29.65
CA GLU A 311 1.35 28.56 28.40
C GLU A 311 0.59 27.52 27.60
N LEU A 312 0.01 26.48 28.25
CA LEU A 312 -0.84 25.49 27.62
C LEU A 312 -2.09 26.13 27.01
N LYS A 313 -2.75 27.02 27.76
CA LYS A 313 -3.90 27.80 27.24
C LYS A 313 -3.49 28.66 26.05
N LYS A 314 -2.31 29.26 26.09
CA LYS A 314 -1.80 30.05 24.98
C LYS A 314 -1.57 29.21 23.74
N LYS A 315 -0.93 28.04 23.88
CA LYS A 315 -0.71 27.08 22.76
C LYS A 315 -2.01 26.52 22.21
N GLN A 316 -2.98 26.20 23.07
CA GLN A 316 -4.33 25.80 22.64
C GLN A 316 -5.00 26.90 21.82
N LEU A 317 -4.91 28.15 22.26
CA LEU A 317 -5.49 29.29 21.56
C LEU A 317 -4.81 29.53 20.20
N GLU A 318 -3.51 29.36 20.15
CA GLU A 318 -2.72 29.44 18.90
C GLU A 318 -3.11 28.32 17.93
N THR A 319 -3.29 27.09 18.44
CA THR A 319 -3.75 25.94 17.65
C THR A 319 -5.15 26.18 17.08
N VAL A 320 -6.07 26.67 17.91
CA VAL A 320 -7.43 27.01 17.44
C VAL A 320 -7.39 28.11 16.38
N ARG A 321 -6.52 29.12 16.54
CA ARG A 321 -6.33 30.16 15.52
C ARG A 321 -5.75 29.60 14.22
N TYR A 322 -4.79 28.67 14.35
CA TYR A 322 -4.20 28.00 13.18
C TYR A 322 -5.22 27.14 12.42
N ILE A 323 -6.03 26.33 13.15
CA ILE A 323 -7.12 25.55 12.56
C ILE A 323 -8.10 26.47 11.83
N LYS A 324 -8.54 27.57 12.46
CA LYS A 324 -9.43 28.54 11.79
C LYS A 324 -8.83 29.18 10.54
N LYS A 325 -7.48 29.36 10.51
CA LYS A 325 -6.80 29.82 9.28
C LYS A 325 -6.78 28.76 8.20
N LEU A 326 -6.57 27.49 8.57
CA LEU A 326 -6.63 26.38 7.64
C LEU A 326 -8.03 26.20 7.07
N ASP A 327 -9.06 26.23 7.91
CA ASP A 327 -10.46 26.14 7.46
C ASP A 327 -10.82 27.24 6.44
N LYS A 328 -10.39 28.49 6.70
CA LYS A 328 -10.57 29.57 5.73
C LYS A 328 -9.85 29.32 4.41
N LYS A 329 -8.63 28.75 4.47
CA LYS A 329 -7.89 28.38 3.25
C LYS A 329 -8.58 27.25 2.48
N ILE A 330 -9.06 26.23 3.21
CA ILE A 330 -9.82 25.12 2.62
C ILE A 330 -11.09 25.64 1.93
N GLN A 331 -11.85 26.51 2.61
CA GLN A 331 -13.05 27.11 2.01
C GLN A 331 -12.71 27.91 0.75
N LEU A 332 -11.61 28.66 0.77
CA LEU A 332 -11.18 29.42 -0.41
C LEU A 332 -10.77 28.50 -1.57
N VAL A 333 -10.08 27.41 -1.28
CA VAL A 333 -9.71 26.41 -2.30
C VAL A 333 -10.96 25.76 -2.87
N GLN A 334 -11.89 25.32 -2.03
CA GLN A 334 -13.17 24.75 -2.45
C GLN A 334 -13.98 25.73 -3.31
N GLN A 335 -14.00 27.01 -2.92
CA GLN A 335 -14.68 28.03 -3.73
C GLN A 335 -14.04 28.20 -5.11
N LYS A 336 -12.68 28.21 -5.16
CA LYS A 336 -11.95 28.28 -6.44
C LYS A 336 -12.22 27.05 -7.31
N GLU A 337 -12.22 25.86 -6.71
CA GLU A 337 -12.52 24.61 -7.39
C GLU A 337 -13.94 24.60 -7.96
N ASN A 338 -14.92 25.02 -7.15
CA ASN A 338 -16.31 25.14 -7.61
C ASN A 338 -16.45 26.14 -8.77
N THR A 339 -15.71 27.26 -8.70
CA THR A 339 -15.70 28.26 -9.77
C THR A 339 -15.07 27.70 -11.04
N ALA A 340 -13.95 27.00 -10.93
CA ALA A 340 -13.29 26.35 -12.07
C ALA A 340 -14.21 25.30 -12.71
N ASN A 341 -14.83 24.44 -11.89
CA ASN A 341 -15.79 23.45 -12.38
C ASN A 341 -17.01 24.06 -13.08
N ALA A 342 -17.49 25.20 -12.58
CA ALA A 342 -18.57 25.93 -13.23
C ALA A 342 -18.16 26.50 -14.60
N LYS A 343 -16.94 27.03 -14.70
CA LYS A 343 -16.38 27.51 -15.99
C LYS A 343 -16.22 26.37 -17.00
N ILE A 344 -15.67 25.24 -16.57
CA ILE A 344 -15.53 24.03 -17.41
C ILE A 344 -16.89 23.57 -17.94
N ARG A 345 -17.91 23.52 -17.10
CA ARG A 345 -19.28 23.17 -17.54
C ARG A 345 -19.81 24.14 -18.57
N LEU A 346 -19.62 25.45 -18.36
CA LEU A 346 -20.02 26.45 -19.31
C LEU A 346 -19.35 26.25 -20.67
N PHE A 347 -18.06 25.90 -20.70
CA PHE A 347 -17.36 25.61 -21.97
C PHE A 347 -17.96 24.41 -22.68
N TYR A 348 -18.26 23.32 -21.98
CA TYR A 348 -18.93 22.15 -22.55
C TYR A 348 -20.35 22.48 -23.05
N ASP A 349 -21.11 23.33 -22.35
CA ASP A 349 -22.44 23.75 -22.80
C ASP A 349 -22.37 24.60 -24.09
N ILE A 350 -21.41 25.54 -24.17
CA ILE A 350 -21.14 26.33 -25.36
C ILE A 350 -20.73 25.43 -26.54
N GLU A 351 -19.82 24.49 -26.31
CA GLU A 351 -19.41 23.49 -27.27
C GLU A 351 -20.60 22.70 -27.84
N LEU A 352 -21.44 22.16 -26.94
CA LEU A 352 -22.60 21.38 -27.32
C LEU A 352 -23.59 22.23 -28.15
N MET A 353 -23.74 23.51 -27.80
CA MET A 353 -24.61 24.44 -28.55
C MET A 353 -24.02 24.76 -29.93
N LEU A 354 -22.72 24.92 -30.05
CA LEU A 354 -22.03 25.09 -31.34
C LEU A 354 -22.18 23.86 -32.23
N GLN A 355 -21.92 22.67 -31.72
CA GLN A 355 -22.05 21.38 -32.44
C GLN A 355 -23.49 21.15 -32.93
N LYS A 356 -24.50 21.57 -32.17
CA LYS A 356 -25.91 21.47 -32.53
C LYS A 356 -26.40 22.62 -33.42
N HIS A 357 -25.52 23.53 -33.83
CA HIS A 357 -25.85 24.75 -34.56
C HIS A 357 -26.91 25.62 -33.88
N GLN A 358 -26.99 25.57 -32.56
CA GLN A 358 -27.97 26.36 -31.77
C GLN A 358 -27.49 27.78 -31.51
N ILE A 359 -26.16 28.00 -31.54
CA ILE A 359 -25.54 29.35 -31.49
C ILE A 359 -24.50 29.48 -32.59
N SER A 360 -24.22 30.72 -33.02
CA SER A 360 -23.11 31.00 -33.96
C SER A 360 -21.79 31.15 -33.17
N MET A 361 -20.68 30.97 -33.86
CA MET A 361 -19.34 31.19 -33.32
C MET A 361 -19.16 32.62 -32.77
N GLU A 362 -19.70 33.63 -33.48
CA GLU A 362 -19.67 35.03 -33.04
C GLU A 362 -20.46 35.26 -31.74
N LEU A 363 -21.63 34.60 -31.59
CA LEU A 363 -22.40 34.71 -30.37
C LEU A 363 -21.70 34.02 -29.20
N ALA A 364 -21.09 32.87 -29.41
CA ALA A 364 -20.29 32.18 -28.42
C ALA A 364 -19.09 33.03 -27.97
N LYS A 365 -18.35 33.63 -28.92
CA LYS A 365 -17.24 34.53 -28.64
C LYS A 365 -17.70 35.71 -27.77
N LYS A 366 -18.80 36.36 -28.13
CA LYS A 366 -19.36 37.48 -27.38
C LYS A 366 -19.75 37.07 -25.96
N ALA A 367 -20.30 35.86 -25.77
CA ALA A 367 -20.65 35.35 -24.45
C ALA A 367 -19.42 35.12 -23.56
N ILE A 368 -18.33 34.59 -24.13
CA ILE A 368 -17.04 34.40 -23.42
C ILE A 368 -16.47 35.75 -22.99
N GLN A 369 -16.42 36.73 -23.92
CA GLN A 369 -15.92 38.09 -23.66
C GLN A 369 -16.74 38.82 -22.59
N GLN A 370 -18.06 38.76 -22.67
CA GLN A 370 -18.95 39.41 -21.70
C GLN A 370 -18.80 38.85 -20.28
N ASN A 371 -18.36 37.62 -20.14
CA ASN A 371 -18.13 36.97 -18.85
C ASN A 371 -16.65 37.00 -18.42
N GLY A 372 -15.75 37.61 -19.19
CA GLY A 372 -14.33 37.73 -18.90
C GLY A 372 -13.63 36.36 -18.75
N LEU A 373 -13.97 35.42 -19.64
CA LEU A 373 -13.52 34.03 -19.59
C LEU A 373 -12.51 33.68 -20.70
N GLU A 374 -11.98 34.68 -21.41
CA GLU A 374 -11.06 34.49 -22.53
C GLU A 374 -9.84 33.71 -22.13
N GLN A 375 -9.15 34.13 -21.08
CA GLN A 375 -7.95 33.48 -20.59
C GLN A 375 -8.23 32.08 -20.07
N ASP A 376 -9.36 31.86 -19.41
CA ASP A 376 -9.75 30.53 -18.93
C ASP A 376 -10.01 29.56 -20.09
N LEU A 377 -10.62 30.04 -21.18
CA LEU A 377 -10.83 29.24 -22.39
C LEU A 377 -9.52 28.92 -23.10
N LEU A 378 -8.61 29.88 -23.21
CA LEU A 378 -7.28 29.66 -23.79
C LEU A 378 -6.51 28.60 -23.01
N THR A 379 -6.46 28.69 -21.69
CA THR A 379 -5.84 27.69 -20.82
C THR A 379 -6.49 26.30 -21.01
N PHE A 380 -7.79 26.23 -21.00
CA PHE A 380 -8.55 24.99 -21.20
C PHE A 380 -8.25 24.33 -22.56
N SER A 381 -8.14 25.13 -23.62
CA SER A 381 -7.98 24.63 -24.99
C SER A 381 -6.54 24.28 -25.35
N PHE A 382 -5.53 24.94 -24.76
CA PHE A 382 -4.13 24.82 -25.19
C PHE A 382 -3.19 24.21 -24.14
N GLU A 383 -3.45 24.38 -22.84
CA GLU A 383 -2.51 23.96 -21.79
C GLU A 383 -2.85 22.61 -21.15
N ASP A 384 -4.14 22.28 -20.99
CA ASP A 384 -4.56 21.08 -20.22
C ASP A 384 -4.46 19.76 -20.99
N GLY A 385 -4.05 19.74 -22.27
CA GLY A 385 -3.88 18.52 -23.07
C GLY A 385 -5.14 17.63 -23.15
N LYS A 386 -6.30 18.14 -22.74
CA LYS A 386 -7.59 17.48 -22.94
C LYS A 386 -8.04 17.73 -24.36
N GLU A 387 -8.62 16.70 -24.97
CA GLU A 387 -9.21 16.79 -26.31
C GLU A 387 -10.28 17.89 -26.34
N SER A 388 -9.87 19.15 -26.56
CA SER A 388 -10.82 20.18 -26.92
C SER A 388 -11.31 19.90 -28.34
N THR A 389 -12.60 19.99 -28.56
CA THR A 389 -13.15 19.78 -29.89
C THR A 389 -12.68 20.87 -30.86
N PRO A 390 -12.78 20.62 -32.17
CA PRO A 390 -12.46 21.63 -33.19
C PRO A 390 -13.20 22.95 -33.00
N GLU A 391 -14.42 22.88 -32.48
CA GLU A 391 -15.26 24.06 -32.26
C GLU A 391 -14.73 24.95 -31.12
N LEU A 392 -14.37 24.38 -29.97
CA LEU A 392 -13.78 25.13 -28.85
C LEU A 392 -12.37 25.64 -29.21
N HIS A 393 -11.59 24.83 -29.92
CA HIS A 393 -10.27 25.24 -30.36
C HIS A 393 -10.33 26.42 -31.34
N ASN A 394 -11.29 26.41 -32.29
CA ASN A 394 -11.52 27.50 -33.21
C ASN A 394 -11.98 28.77 -32.47
N LEU A 395 -12.87 28.62 -31.48
CA LEU A 395 -13.34 29.75 -30.66
C LEU A 395 -12.16 30.36 -29.85
N ALA A 396 -11.30 29.56 -29.28
CA ALA A 396 -10.10 30.02 -28.56
C ALA A 396 -9.13 30.76 -29.53
N SER A 397 -8.92 30.22 -30.73
CA SER A 397 -8.06 30.85 -31.75
C SER A 397 -8.59 32.21 -32.20
N MET A 398 -9.92 32.37 -32.40
CA MET A 398 -10.54 33.64 -32.73
C MET A 398 -10.38 34.70 -31.63
N LEU A 399 -10.39 34.31 -30.36
CA LEU A 399 -10.12 35.20 -29.22
C LEU A 399 -8.65 35.61 -29.14
N TYR A 400 -7.73 34.67 -29.40
CA TYR A 400 -6.27 34.92 -29.38
C TYR A 400 -5.86 35.93 -30.51
N ASP A 401 -6.45 35.81 -31.68
CA ASP A 401 -6.15 36.71 -32.82
C ASP A 401 -6.65 38.14 -32.52
N ASP A 402 -7.77 38.34 -31.80
CA ASP A 402 -8.26 39.66 -31.42
C ASP A 402 -7.37 40.34 -30.36
N GLU A 403 -6.90 39.59 -29.31
CA GLU A 403 -5.99 40.16 -28.33
C GLU A 403 -4.67 40.64 -28.95
N ASN A 404 -4.16 39.90 -29.95
CA ASN A 404 -2.96 40.30 -30.67
C ASN A 404 -3.18 41.42 -31.70
N ALA A 405 -4.44 41.67 -32.12
CA ALA A 405 -4.80 42.77 -33.01
C ALA A 405 -4.92 44.11 -32.25
N GLU A 406 -5.36 44.10 -30.99
CA GLU A 406 -5.44 45.32 -30.14
C GLU A 406 -4.06 45.76 -29.61
N THR A 407 -3.01 44.87 -29.65
CA THR A 407 -1.65 45.18 -29.20
C THR A 407 -0.72 45.63 -30.34
N ARG A 408 -1.18 45.71 -31.58
CA ARG A 408 -0.50 46.27 -32.77
C ARG A 408 -1.06 47.61 -33.16
#